data_e4cb9d0a54f6974ecd35b65dbcacb019
#
_entry.id   e4cb9d0a54f6974ecd35b65dbcacb019
#
_cell.length_a   1.000
_cell.length_b   1.000
_cell.length_c   1.000
_cell.angle_alpha   90.00
_cell.angle_beta   90.00
_cell.angle_gamma   90.00
#
_symmetry.space_group_name_H-M   'P 1'
#
loop_
_entity.id
_entity.type
_entity.pdbx_description
1 polymer ?
#
loop_
_entity_poly.entity_id
_entity_poly.type
_entity_poly.pdbx_seq_one_letter_code
_entity_poly.pdbx_strand_id
1 'polypeptide(L)'
;MRAGFLSGAVLYALGQGCTLLFQWLLLRQFGMQGYGEVGLAHLGLLTVLFLADLGYASLFLREDPASADWVVRWRRALWHRLLATLALDLAWVAGAWWQSGGQGEGFAYLLAALPATLLGLVGYSAPLLAQGRRLAGFGVQQVAMPAAIAAWLALRGMPGWEGGMGAGVAVSLGYLVQAVANVAVFGGPPRLLLPEAAGGGHMLGTGLRLSALGIAGTLHDRLTPFLLASAAPAFLPRYLFLGYLIGGASGVFNQFNRLLLAEAHNDPGARWTRSLVSLVLALSALGAQAVLAAAEAWGTAAQQAWLPWVMPVLATGAIVLSGGVLSAQLIGRHRESALLRVLVCGFSCSALLQLAAAAWHAPLPLLWSRLLCILGIAVASLQLCGLRLRPGGHAALWSLLLAAALWLGAGGWVLAAVLLVPVAWSAWRHRSLLYPAQETRP
;
A
#
# COMPACT_ATOMS: atom_id res chain seq x y z
N MET A 1 -24.69 3.34 9.21
CA MET A 1 -23.41 2.71 8.85
C MET A 1 -22.83 3.19 7.50
N ARG A 2 -23.64 3.36 6.44
CA ARG A 2 -23.18 3.63 5.05
C ARG A 2 -22.57 5.00 4.82
N ALA A 3 -23.17 6.08 5.36
CA ALA A 3 -22.63 7.43 5.17
C ALA A 3 -21.21 7.61 5.77
N GLY A 4 -20.97 7.06 6.97
CA GLY A 4 -19.66 7.14 7.60
C GLY A 4 -18.57 6.28 6.94
N PHE A 5 -18.97 5.25 6.17
CA PHE A 5 -18.03 4.45 5.38
C PHE A 5 -17.65 5.17 4.09
N LEU A 6 -18.62 5.71 3.36
CA LEU A 6 -18.37 6.43 2.10
C LEU A 6 -17.47 7.65 2.35
N SER A 7 -17.74 8.40 3.42
CA SER A 7 -16.91 9.54 3.80
C SER A 7 -15.49 9.14 4.20
N GLY A 8 -15.31 7.99 4.90
CA GLY A 8 -13.98 7.44 5.20
C GLY A 8 -13.21 7.04 3.93
N ALA A 9 -13.88 6.40 2.98
CA ALA A 9 -13.28 6.02 1.69
C ALA A 9 -12.90 7.25 0.86
N VAL A 10 -13.72 8.29 0.84
CA VAL A 10 -13.43 9.57 0.16
C VAL A 10 -12.24 10.26 0.80
N LEU A 11 -12.19 10.37 2.15
CA LEU A 11 -11.05 10.95 2.86
C LEU A 11 -9.76 10.19 2.56
N TYR A 12 -9.83 8.85 2.53
CA TYR A 12 -8.69 8.03 2.18
C TYR A 12 -8.24 8.27 0.73
N ALA A 13 -9.17 8.31 -0.22
CA ALA A 13 -8.86 8.58 -1.62
C ALA A 13 -8.23 9.96 -1.82
N LEU A 14 -8.71 10.98 -1.10
CA LEU A 14 -8.11 12.33 -1.09
C LEU A 14 -6.68 12.30 -0.55
N GLY A 15 -6.44 11.60 0.57
CA GLY A 15 -5.09 11.44 1.12
C GLY A 15 -4.13 10.74 0.15
N GLN A 16 -4.59 9.69 -0.53
CA GLN A 16 -3.79 9.02 -1.57
C GLN A 16 -3.56 9.92 -2.79
N GLY A 17 -4.54 10.74 -3.16
CA GLY A 17 -4.39 11.78 -4.19
C GLY A 17 -3.31 12.80 -3.82
N CYS A 18 -3.28 13.24 -2.56
CA CYS A 18 -2.21 14.11 -2.06
C CYS A 18 -0.84 13.43 -2.09
N THR A 19 -0.77 12.14 -1.72
CA THR A 19 0.49 11.38 -1.82
C THR A 19 0.99 11.34 -3.27
N LEU A 20 0.12 11.01 -4.23
CA LEU A 20 0.46 11.01 -5.66
C LEU A 20 0.88 12.40 -6.15
N LEU A 21 0.18 13.45 -5.73
CA LEU A 21 0.52 14.83 -6.08
C LEU A 21 1.90 15.20 -5.52
N PHE A 22 2.21 14.82 -4.27
CA PHE A 22 3.54 15.05 -3.69
C PHE A 22 4.62 14.33 -4.49
N GLN A 23 4.43 13.05 -4.85
CA GLN A 23 5.38 12.30 -5.68
C GLN A 23 5.56 12.93 -7.06
N TRP A 24 4.49 13.44 -7.68
CA TRP A 24 4.57 14.15 -8.94
C TRP A 24 5.35 15.47 -8.82
N LEU A 25 5.15 16.23 -7.74
CA LEU A 25 5.90 17.45 -7.46
C LEU A 25 7.41 17.16 -7.28
N LEU A 26 7.76 16.08 -6.56
CA LEU A 26 9.14 15.65 -6.42
C LEU A 26 9.74 15.23 -7.78
N LEU A 27 9.00 14.44 -8.57
CA LEU A 27 9.43 14.03 -9.90
C LEU A 27 9.68 15.25 -10.81
N ARG A 28 8.81 16.24 -10.75
CA ARG A 28 8.95 17.49 -11.53
C ARG A 28 10.14 18.32 -11.08
N GLN A 29 10.44 18.35 -9.79
CA GLN A 29 11.54 19.13 -9.21
C GLN A 29 12.91 18.49 -9.48
N PHE A 30 13.04 17.18 -9.20
CA PHE A 30 14.32 16.48 -9.25
C PHE A 30 14.60 15.82 -10.60
N GLY A 31 13.63 15.81 -11.51
CA GLY A 31 13.73 15.03 -12.74
C GLY A 31 13.74 13.53 -12.47
N MET A 32 13.97 12.72 -13.51
CA MET A 32 13.93 11.26 -13.39
C MET A 32 15.05 10.71 -12.50
N GLN A 33 16.26 11.21 -12.63
CA GLN A 33 17.41 10.67 -11.88
C GLN A 33 17.31 11.02 -10.38
N GLY A 34 17.19 12.29 -10.04
CA GLY A 34 17.09 12.72 -8.63
C GLY A 34 15.85 12.20 -7.94
N TYR A 35 14.73 12.05 -8.66
CA TYR A 35 13.53 11.43 -8.12
C TYR A 35 13.74 9.95 -7.77
N GLY A 36 14.59 9.22 -8.50
CA GLY A 36 14.95 7.85 -8.13
C GLY A 36 15.53 7.76 -6.74
N GLU A 37 16.44 8.66 -6.40
CA GLU A 37 17.10 8.73 -5.08
C GLU A 37 16.10 9.18 -3.98
N VAL A 38 15.45 10.34 -4.18
CA VAL A 38 14.53 10.92 -3.21
C VAL A 38 13.30 10.03 -3.01
N GLY A 39 12.77 9.45 -4.09
CA GLY A 39 11.62 8.55 -4.04
C GLY A 39 11.94 7.24 -3.31
N LEU A 40 13.16 6.69 -3.47
CA LEU A 40 13.60 5.52 -2.73
C LEU A 40 13.77 5.83 -1.24
N ALA A 41 14.34 6.99 -0.91
CA ALA A 41 14.44 7.46 0.47
C ALA A 41 13.05 7.67 1.10
N HIS A 42 12.11 8.27 0.37
CA HIS A 42 10.72 8.41 0.84
C HIS A 42 10.04 7.04 1.05
N LEU A 43 10.28 6.09 0.15
CA LEU A 43 9.77 4.73 0.28
C LEU A 43 10.30 4.04 1.54
N GLY A 44 11.58 4.25 1.87
CA GLY A 44 12.21 3.76 3.09
C GLY A 44 11.58 4.35 4.35
N LEU A 45 11.33 5.67 4.36
CA LEU A 45 10.61 6.35 5.43
C LEU A 45 9.24 5.71 5.70
N LEU A 46 8.44 5.50 4.64
CA LEU A 46 7.14 4.84 4.77
C LEU A 46 7.26 3.40 5.26
N THR A 47 8.35 2.72 4.91
CA THR A 47 8.64 1.36 5.38
C THR A 47 8.95 1.34 6.87
N VAL A 48 9.79 2.25 7.36
CA VAL A 48 10.07 2.42 8.79
C VAL A 48 8.79 2.69 9.56
N LEU A 49 7.97 3.67 9.12
CA LEU A 49 6.70 4.01 9.76
C LEU A 49 5.75 2.80 9.86
N PHE A 50 5.70 1.98 8.82
CA PHE A 50 4.86 0.79 8.81
C PHE A 50 5.40 -0.32 9.72
N LEU A 51 6.69 -0.65 9.63
CA LEU A 51 7.30 -1.73 10.41
C LEU A 51 7.37 -1.38 11.89
N ALA A 52 7.65 -0.11 12.22
CA ALA A 52 7.72 0.38 13.60
C ALA A 52 6.36 0.35 14.33
N ASP A 53 5.23 0.23 13.60
CA ASP A 53 3.93 0.05 14.23
C ASP A 53 3.82 -1.30 14.97
N LEU A 54 4.56 -2.34 14.57
CA LEU A 54 4.61 -3.67 15.20
C LEU A 54 3.21 -4.30 15.37
N GLY A 55 2.22 -3.83 14.61
CA GLY A 55 0.82 -4.29 14.67
C GLY A 55 -0.02 -3.69 15.79
N TYR A 56 0.51 -2.71 16.51
CA TYR A 56 -0.22 -2.07 17.59
C TYR A 56 -1.46 -1.32 17.13
N ALA A 57 -1.47 -0.77 15.90
CA ALA A 57 -2.69 -0.19 15.34
C ALA A 57 -3.84 -1.23 15.27
N SER A 58 -3.54 -2.47 14.86
CA SER A 58 -4.54 -3.55 14.83
C SER A 58 -4.95 -4.02 16.23
N LEU A 59 -4.04 -4.00 17.20
CA LEU A 59 -4.32 -4.33 18.59
C LEU A 59 -5.27 -3.30 19.22
N PHE A 60 -4.91 -2.01 19.16
CA PHE A 60 -5.69 -0.92 19.77
C PHE A 60 -7.02 -0.63 19.05
N LEU A 61 -7.19 -1.09 17.84
CA LEU A 61 -8.50 -1.04 17.16
C LEU A 61 -9.54 -1.97 17.83
N ARG A 62 -9.08 -3.00 18.56
CA ARG A 62 -9.92 -4.00 19.24
C ARG A 62 -10.09 -3.72 20.73
N GLU A 63 -9.38 -2.74 21.28
CA GLU A 63 -9.38 -2.39 22.68
C GLU A 63 -10.26 -1.18 22.97
N ASP A 64 -10.91 -1.17 24.13
CA ASP A 64 -11.67 -0.02 24.60
C ASP A 64 -10.72 1.01 25.22
N PRO A 65 -10.61 2.23 24.66
CA PRO A 65 -9.80 3.30 25.22
C PRO A 65 -10.25 3.79 26.62
N ALA A 66 -11.46 3.45 27.04
CA ALA A 66 -11.98 3.79 28.37
C ALA A 66 -11.53 2.80 29.45
N SER A 67 -10.90 1.66 29.12
CA SER A 67 -10.44 0.69 30.12
C SER A 67 -9.33 1.25 31.00
N ALA A 68 -9.33 0.90 32.28
CA ALA A 68 -8.45 1.49 33.30
C ALA A 68 -6.95 1.31 33.01
N ASP A 69 -6.56 0.21 32.40
CA ASP A 69 -5.17 -0.13 32.07
C ASP A 69 -4.75 0.29 30.64
N TRP A 70 -5.67 0.86 29.84
CA TRP A 70 -5.41 1.22 28.45
C TRP A 70 -4.23 2.20 28.30
N VAL A 71 -4.17 3.22 29.16
CA VAL A 71 -3.10 4.23 29.14
C VAL A 71 -1.72 3.59 29.37
N VAL A 72 -1.62 2.64 30.30
CA VAL A 72 -0.37 1.92 30.61
C VAL A 72 0.03 1.06 29.42
N ARG A 73 -0.92 0.33 28.81
CA ARG A 73 -0.68 -0.50 27.61
C ARG A 73 -0.24 0.35 26.43
N TRP A 74 -0.88 1.51 26.21
CA TRP A 74 -0.50 2.45 25.16
C TRP A 74 0.94 2.94 25.34
N ARG A 75 1.34 3.35 26.53
CA ARG A 75 2.69 3.84 26.85
C ARG A 75 3.76 2.76 26.66
N ARG A 76 3.44 1.50 27.00
CA ARG A 76 4.33 0.35 26.72
C ARG A 76 4.45 0.07 25.24
N ALA A 77 3.35 0.12 24.51
CA ALA A 77 3.38 0.02 23.06
C ALA A 77 4.22 1.13 22.42
N LEU A 78 4.07 2.36 22.92
CA LEU A 78 4.88 3.49 22.45
C LEU A 78 6.38 3.26 22.69
N TRP A 79 6.78 2.64 23.82
CA TRP A 79 8.16 2.25 24.07
C TRP A 79 8.70 1.26 23.04
N HIS A 80 7.96 0.18 22.78
CA HIS A 80 8.36 -0.81 21.78
C HIS A 80 8.47 -0.18 20.36
N ARG A 81 7.50 0.66 20.01
CA ARG A 81 7.50 1.37 18.73
C ARG A 81 8.67 2.34 18.61
N LEU A 82 9.00 3.06 19.68
CA LEU A 82 10.16 3.96 19.72
C LEU A 82 11.48 3.20 19.49
N LEU A 83 11.69 2.08 20.19
CA LEU A 83 12.88 1.27 20.01
C LEU A 83 12.97 0.70 18.58
N ALA A 84 11.86 0.21 18.04
CA ALA A 84 11.80 -0.28 16.67
C ALA A 84 12.10 0.83 15.65
N THR A 85 11.52 2.03 15.85
CA THR A 85 11.78 3.19 14.99
C THR A 85 13.27 3.54 14.99
N LEU A 86 13.88 3.70 16.17
CA LEU A 86 15.30 4.06 16.29
C LEU A 86 16.20 2.99 15.64
N ALA A 87 15.92 1.71 15.86
CA ALA A 87 16.68 0.62 15.24
C ALA A 87 16.56 0.60 13.72
N LEU A 88 15.35 0.80 13.20
CA LEU A 88 15.08 0.84 11.76
C LEU A 88 15.66 2.08 11.10
N ASP A 89 15.56 3.26 11.74
CA ASP A 89 16.17 4.50 11.26
C ASP A 89 17.68 4.38 11.20
N LEU A 90 18.31 3.82 12.25
CA LEU A 90 19.74 3.59 12.27
C LEU A 90 20.18 2.65 11.14
N ALA A 91 19.47 1.54 10.96
CA ALA A 91 19.75 0.59 9.87
C ALA A 91 19.57 1.24 8.50
N TRP A 92 18.55 2.08 8.35
CA TRP A 92 18.24 2.78 7.10
C TRP A 92 19.29 3.85 6.77
N VAL A 93 19.69 4.67 7.75
CA VAL A 93 20.74 5.67 7.60
C VAL A 93 22.09 5.00 7.29
N ALA A 94 22.43 3.92 8.01
CA ALA A 94 23.66 3.18 7.77
C ALA A 94 23.70 2.56 6.35
N GLY A 95 22.59 1.97 5.90
CA GLY A 95 22.47 1.41 4.56
C GLY A 95 22.57 2.47 3.47
N ALA A 96 21.88 3.60 3.64
CA ALA A 96 21.94 4.73 2.71
C ALA A 96 23.34 5.36 2.67
N TRP A 97 23.98 5.51 3.83
CA TRP A 97 25.37 5.97 3.91
C TRP A 97 26.33 5.04 3.16
N TRP A 98 26.18 3.74 3.37
CA TRP A 98 27.00 2.75 2.68
C TRP A 98 26.87 2.82 1.16
N GLN A 99 25.65 3.06 0.66
CA GLN A 99 25.37 3.14 -0.77
C GLN A 99 25.81 4.46 -1.42
N SER A 100 25.64 5.59 -0.73
CA SER A 100 25.83 6.93 -1.29
C SER A 100 27.11 7.64 -0.82
N GLY A 101 27.85 7.05 0.13
CA GLY A 101 28.95 7.73 0.80
C GLY A 101 28.51 8.95 1.63
N GLY A 102 27.22 9.02 1.98
CA GLY A 102 26.65 10.16 2.71
C GLY A 102 26.35 11.38 1.84
N GLN A 103 26.25 11.20 0.54
CA GLN A 103 26.03 12.28 -0.44
C GLN A 103 24.74 12.06 -1.26
N GLY A 104 24.33 13.07 -2.00
CA GLY A 104 23.18 13.03 -2.91
C GLY A 104 21.87 13.52 -2.30
N GLU A 105 20.91 13.81 -3.17
CA GLU A 105 19.61 14.35 -2.81
C GLU A 105 18.77 13.37 -1.96
N GLY A 106 18.90 12.07 -2.23
CA GLY A 106 18.21 11.03 -1.47
C GLY A 106 18.70 10.92 -0.04
N PHE A 107 20.01 11.06 0.20
CA PHE A 107 20.58 11.04 1.56
C PHE A 107 20.23 12.31 2.35
N ALA A 108 20.31 13.47 1.72
CA ALA A 108 19.89 14.74 2.32
C ALA A 108 18.39 14.70 2.69
N TYR A 109 17.54 14.16 1.80
CA TYR A 109 16.11 13.94 2.06
C TYR A 109 15.93 13.03 3.28
N LEU A 110 16.62 11.89 3.32
CA LEU A 110 16.49 10.90 4.39
C LEU A 110 16.77 11.53 5.76
N LEU A 111 17.92 12.21 5.92
CA LEU A 111 18.29 12.84 7.19
C LEU A 111 17.25 13.89 7.64
N ALA A 112 16.77 14.71 6.71
CA ALA A 112 15.78 15.75 6.99
C ALA A 112 14.37 15.17 7.29
N ALA A 113 14.09 13.97 6.81
CA ALA A 113 12.80 13.26 7.03
C ALA A 113 12.79 12.36 8.28
N LEU A 114 13.94 12.11 8.94
CA LEU A 114 13.98 11.29 10.17
C LEU A 114 13.02 11.76 11.27
N PRO A 115 12.83 13.07 11.53
CA PRO A 115 11.84 13.50 12.52
C PRO A 115 10.42 12.99 12.23
N ALA A 116 10.07 12.76 10.96
CA ALA A 116 8.74 12.25 10.59
C ALA A 116 8.49 10.84 11.13
N THR A 117 9.51 9.98 11.27
CA THR A 117 9.36 8.62 11.81
C THR A 117 8.98 8.67 13.29
N LEU A 118 9.62 9.54 14.07
CA LEU A 118 9.32 9.76 15.48
C LEU A 118 7.94 10.43 15.67
N LEU A 119 7.61 11.42 14.85
CA LEU A 119 6.31 12.10 14.87
C LEU A 119 5.17 11.14 14.48
N GLY A 120 5.44 10.20 13.58
CA GLY A 120 4.51 9.13 13.19
C GLY A 120 4.12 8.19 14.33
N LEU A 121 4.90 8.13 15.42
CA LEU A 121 4.53 7.38 16.63
C LEU A 121 3.30 7.99 17.35
N VAL A 122 3.05 9.29 17.15
CA VAL A 122 1.90 10.01 17.71
C VAL A 122 0.70 9.83 16.77
N GLY A 123 0.12 8.62 16.76
CA GLY A 123 -0.99 8.27 15.90
C GLY A 123 -2.16 7.67 16.69
N TYR A 124 -3.24 8.43 16.91
CA TYR A 124 -4.43 8.00 17.66
C TYR A 124 -5.61 7.57 16.75
N SER A 125 -5.33 7.26 15.48
CA SER A 125 -6.38 6.82 14.56
C SER A 125 -7.06 5.53 15.01
N ALA A 126 -6.30 4.51 15.43
CA ALA A 126 -6.87 3.24 15.88
C ALA A 126 -7.79 3.42 17.10
N PRO A 127 -7.39 4.09 18.20
CA PRO A 127 -8.30 4.36 19.32
C PRO A 127 -9.49 5.25 18.95
N LEU A 128 -9.35 6.22 18.07
CA LEU A 128 -10.48 7.01 17.57
C LEU A 128 -11.50 6.16 16.82
N LEU A 129 -11.03 5.22 15.99
CA LEU A 129 -11.89 4.26 15.29
C LEU A 129 -12.56 3.30 16.26
N ALA A 130 -11.86 2.82 17.31
CA ALA A 130 -12.41 1.98 18.36
C ALA A 130 -13.53 2.69 19.14
N GLN A 131 -13.41 4.01 19.36
CA GLN A 131 -14.47 4.86 19.93
C GLN A 131 -15.64 5.13 18.97
N GLY A 132 -15.62 4.59 17.75
CA GLY A 132 -16.64 4.88 16.73
C GLY A 132 -16.52 6.25 16.06
N ARG A 133 -15.49 7.06 16.37
CA ARG A 133 -15.22 8.39 15.80
C ARG A 133 -14.55 8.26 14.42
N ARG A 134 -15.26 7.65 13.46
CA ARG A 134 -14.71 7.20 12.17
C ARG A 134 -14.10 8.33 11.34
N LEU A 135 -14.83 9.44 11.17
CA LEU A 135 -14.34 10.59 10.40
C LEU A 135 -13.06 11.17 11.00
N ALA A 136 -13.02 11.32 12.31
CA ALA A 136 -11.84 11.78 13.02
C ALA A 136 -10.65 10.81 12.84
N GLY A 137 -10.88 9.50 13.06
CA GLY A 137 -9.85 8.47 12.93
C GLY A 137 -9.27 8.35 11.52
N PHE A 138 -10.10 8.42 10.48
CA PHE A 138 -9.61 8.44 9.10
C PHE A 138 -8.99 9.79 8.74
N GLY A 139 -9.58 10.90 9.18
CA GLY A 139 -9.13 12.25 8.86
C GLY A 139 -7.71 12.52 9.36
N VAL A 140 -7.42 12.22 10.63
CA VAL A 140 -6.09 12.47 11.22
C VAL A 140 -4.96 11.70 10.55
N GLN A 141 -5.26 10.59 9.88
CA GLN A 141 -4.26 9.85 9.09
C GLN A 141 -3.88 10.53 7.78
N GLN A 142 -4.77 11.35 7.23
CA GLN A 142 -4.60 11.93 5.90
C GLN A 142 -4.03 13.36 5.92
N VAL A 143 -3.72 13.90 7.09
CA VAL A 143 -3.27 15.31 7.25
C VAL A 143 -1.82 15.51 6.83
N ALA A 144 -0.95 14.50 6.99
CA ALA A 144 0.50 14.65 6.77
C ALA A 144 0.84 15.10 5.34
N MET A 145 0.28 14.45 4.32
CA MET A 145 0.65 14.74 2.93
C MET A 145 0.15 16.11 2.42
N PRO A 146 -1.10 16.52 2.65
CA PRO A 146 -1.52 17.89 2.35
C PRO A 146 -0.63 18.95 3.02
N ALA A 147 -0.29 18.76 4.30
CA ALA A 147 0.58 19.67 5.02
C ALA A 147 2.02 19.65 4.48
N ALA A 148 2.54 18.49 4.13
CA ALA A 148 3.85 18.37 3.48
C ALA A 148 3.89 19.07 2.12
N ILE A 149 2.82 18.96 1.31
CA ILE A 149 2.71 19.70 0.04
C ILE A 149 2.76 21.19 0.28
N ALA A 150 1.97 21.69 1.22
CA ALA A 150 1.95 23.13 1.55
C ALA A 150 3.33 23.61 2.02
N ALA A 151 3.97 22.87 2.91
CA ALA A 151 5.33 23.17 3.38
C ALA A 151 6.35 23.13 2.23
N TRP A 152 6.30 22.12 1.35
CA TRP A 152 7.18 22.02 0.20
C TRP A 152 7.02 23.18 -0.77
N LEU A 153 5.77 23.56 -1.09
CA LEU A 153 5.50 24.70 -1.96
C LEU A 153 6.02 26.03 -1.39
N ALA A 154 6.03 26.19 -0.06
CA ALA A 154 6.60 27.34 0.61
C ALA A 154 8.14 27.31 0.62
N LEU A 155 8.74 26.16 0.93
CA LEU A 155 10.19 26.01 1.09
C LEU A 155 10.95 26.05 -0.25
N ARG A 156 10.43 25.38 -1.29
CA ARG A 156 11.14 25.24 -2.59
C ARG A 156 11.50 26.56 -3.27
N GLY A 157 10.84 27.66 -2.90
CA GLY A 157 11.14 29.00 -3.39
C GLY A 157 12.22 29.74 -2.60
N MET A 158 12.72 29.14 -1.51
CA MET A 158 13.73 29.75 -0.65
C MET A 158 15.13 29.23 -1.03
N PRO A 159 16.15 30.09 -1.16
CA PRO A 159 17.51 29.66 -1.48
C PRO A 159 18.02 28.58 -0.51
N GLY A 160 18.53 27.47 -1.05
CA GLY A 160 19.07 26.34 -0.28
C GLY A 160 18.04 25.32 0.18
N TRP A 161 16.74 25.51 -0.08
CA TRP A 161 15.67 24.58 0.31
C TRP A 161 15.00 23.87 -0.88
N GLU A 162 15.46 24.12 -2.08
CA GLU A 162 14.93 23.52 -3.31
C GLU A 162 15.33 22.06 -3.52
N GLY A 163 16.28 21.55 -2.70
CA GLY A 163 16.82 20.19 -2.78
C GLY A 163 16.12 19.16 -1.90
N GLY A 164 16.72 17.95 -1.84
CA GLY A 164 16.23 16.82 -1.03
C GLY A 164 16.04 17.16 0.44
N MET A 165 16.93 17.99 1.00
CA MET A 165 16.82 18.48 2.37
C MET A 165 15.49 19.22 2.61
N GLY A 166 15.14 20.16 1.73
CA GLY A 166 13.89 20.91 1.84
C GLY A 166 12.66 20.02 1.70
N ALA A 167 12.69 19.04 0.79
CA ALA A 167 11.62 18.07 0.63
C ALA A 167 11.47 17.17 1.88
N GLY A 168 12.57 16.74 2.49
CA GLY A 168 12.57 15.96 3.74
C GLY A 168 12.02 16.75 4.94
N VAL A 169 12.42 18.03 5.07
CA VAL A 169 11.87 18.93 6.09
C VAL A 169 10.36 19.14 5.87
N ALA A 170 9.91 19.32 4.63
CA ALA A 170 8.49 19.45 4.32
C ALA A 170 7.68 18.26 4.78
N VAL A 171 8.20 17.02 4.58
CA VAL A 171 7.55 15.80 5.08
C VAL A 171 7.55 15.78 6.61
N SER A 172 8.64 16.14 7.28
CA SER A 172 8.72 16.22 8.74
C SER A 172 7.71 17.23 9.31
N LEU A 173 7.54 18.39 8.67
CA LEU A 173 6.51 19.36 9.03
C LEU A 173 5.09 18.79 8.80
N GLY A 174 4.88 18.04 7.72
CA GLY A 174 3.62 17.35 7.48
C GLY A 174 3.26 16.38 8.60
N TYR A 175 4.20 15.56 9.04
CA TYR A 175 4.00 14.64 10.17
C TYR A 175 3.88 15.38 11.51
N LEU A 176 4.52 16.52 11.68
CA LEU A 176 4.31 17.38 12.86
C LEU A 176 2.86 17.88 12.93
N VAL A 177 2.34 18.39 11.83
CA VAL A 177 0.92 18.84 11.76
C VAL A 177 -0.02 17.66 12.04
N GLN A 178 0.29 16.47 11.49
CA GLN A 178 -0.48 15.25 11.77
C GLN A 178 -0.41 14.85 13.24
N ALA A 179 0.75 14.89 13.87
CA ALA A 179 0.91 14.59 15.30
C ALA A 179 0.11 15.55 16.17
N VAL A 180 0.19 16.85 15.90
CA VAL A 180 -0.60 17.88 16.58
C VAL A 180 -2.10 17.64 16.39
N ALA A 181 -2.55 17.35 15.17
CA ALA A 181 -3.95 17.05 14.88
C ALA A 181 -4.42 15.79 15.65
N ASN A 182 -3.58 14.74 15.72
CA ASN A 182 -3.89 13.53 16.49
C ASN A 182 -4.09 13.85 17.97
N VAL A 183 -3.19 14.62 18.59
CA VAL A 183 -3.28 15.00 20.01
C VAL A 183 -4.53 15.85 20.24
N ALA A 184 -4.75 16.88 19.43
CA ALA A 184 -5.88 17.78 19.56
C ALA A 184 -7.24 17.07 19.39
N VAL A 185 -7.35 16.17 18.40
CA VAL A 185 -8.61 15.46 18.12
C VAL A 185 -8.88 14.36 19.14
N PHE A 186 -7.85 13.65 19.61
CA PHE A 186 -8.02 12.59 20.62
C PHE A 186 -8.37 13.16 21.99
N GLY A 187 -7.72 14.28 22.40
CA GLY A 187 -7.98 14.97 23.66
C GLY A 187 -7.53 14.20 24.91
N GLY A 188 -6.57 13.28 24.74
CA GLY A 188 -6.03 12.49 25.83
C GLY A 188 -5.03 13.24 26.71
N PRO A 189 -4.71 12.70 27.90
CA PRO A 189 -3.76 13.33 28.82
C PRO A 189 -2.34 13.35 28.21
N PRO A 190 -1.51 14.39 28.51
CA PRO A 190 -0.14 14.50 27.98
C PRO A 190 0.77 13.30 28.26
N ARG A 191 0.50 12.55 29.35
CA ARG A 191 1.23 11.32 29.70
C ARG A 191 1.17 10.23 28.64
N LEU A 192 0.21 10.29 27.69
CA LEU A 192 0.14 9.36 26.55
C LEU A 192 1.31 9.53 25.56
N LEU A 193 2.01 10.65 25.61
CA LEU A 193 3.20 10.91 24.80
C LEU A 193 4.49 10.38 25.46
N LEU A 194 4.42 9.93 26.73
CA LEU A 194 5.57 9.46 27.47
C LEU A 194 5.65 7.93 27.41
N PRO A 195 6.68 7.35 26.78
CA PRO A 195 6.86 5.90 26.75
C PRO A 195 7.13 5.32 28.14
N GLU A 196 6.74 4.06 28.35
CA GLU A 196 6.94 3.32 29.61
C GLU A 196 7.71 2.02 29.34
N ALA A 197 8.93 1.92 29.88
CA ALA A 197 9.88 0.85 29.60
C ALA A 197 9.53 -0.52 30.24
N ALA A 198 8.52 -0.60 31.11
CA ALA A 198 8.26 -1.79 31.91
C ALA A 198 7.27 -2.77 31.25
N GLY A 199 7.69 -4.00 30.98
CA GLY A 199 6.80 -5.13 30.64
C GLY A 199 6.26 -5.11 29.19
N GLY A 200 5.28 -5.97 28.92
CA GLY A 200 4.55 -5.93 27.63
C GLY A 200 4.99 -6.93 26.56
N GLY A 201 5.88 -7.88 26.84
CA GLY A 201 6.35 -8.86 25.85
C GLY A 201 5.22 -9.70 25.22
N HIS A 202 4.20 -10.07 26.01
CA HIS A 202 3.01 -10.75 25.48
C HIS A 202 2.24 -9.86 24.49
N MET A 203 2.12 -8.57 24.79
CA MET A 203 1.44 -7.59 23.93
C MET A 203 2.20 -7.38 22.61
N LEU A 204 3.53 -7.34 22.65
CA LEU A 204 4.38 -7.30 21.44
C LEU A 204 4.17 -8.55 20.59
N GLY A 205 4.19 -9.74 21.19
CA GLY A 205 3.93 -11.00 20.48
C GLY A 205 2.55 -11.04 19.82
N THR A 206 1.53 -10.50 20.49
CA THR A 206 0.16 -10.39 19.93
C THR A 206 0.13 -9.40 18.75
N GLY A 207 0.74 -8.21 18.89
CA GLY A 207 0.83 -7.22 17.82
C GLY A 207 1.51 -7.77 16.58
N LEU A 208 2.68 -8.41 16.74
CA LEU A 208 3.42 -9.03 15.63
C LEU A 208 2.62 -10.12 14.93
N ARG A 209 1.87 -10.96 15.66
CA ARG A 209 0.98 -11.97 15.05
C ARG A 209 -0.12 -11.32 14.21
N LEU A 210 -0.72 -10.22 14.71
CA LEU A 210 -1.78 -9.51 13.99
C LEU A 210 -1.27 -8.83 12.72
N SER A 211 -0.01 -8.40 12.70
CA SER A 211 0.59 -7.71 11.56
C SER A 211 1.43 -8.60 10.64
N ALA A 212 1.64 -9.87 10.99
CA ALA A 212 2.54 -10.78 10.27
C ALA A 212 2.30 -10.82 8.75
N LEU A 213 1.02 -10.91 8.33
CA LEU A 213 0.64 -10.87 6.91
C LEU A 213 1.01 -9.54 6.25
N GLY A 214 0.73 -8.44 6.93
CA GLY A 214 1.06 -7.09 6.44
C GLY A 214 2.57 -6.84 6.37
N ILE A 215 3.31 -7.27 7.38
CA ILE A 215 4.79 -7.16 7.41
C ILE A 215 5.40 -7.96 6.26
N ALA A 216 5.00 -9.21 6.08
CA ALA A 216 5.50 -10.06 4.99
C ALA A 216 5.21 -9.45 3.61
N GLY A 217 3.98 -8.96 3.39
CA GLY A 217 3.59 -8.29 2.15
C GLY A 217 4.40 -7.01 1.91
N THR A 218 4.54 -6.17 2.92
CA THR A 218 5.31 -4.93 2.81
C THR A 218 6.79 -5.18 2.52
N LEU A 219 7.43 -6.10 3.23
CA LEU A 219 8.83 -6.43 2.98
C LEU A 219 9.04 -6.96 1.55
N HIS A 220 8.14 -7.81 1.07
CA HIS A 220 8.18 -8.28 -0.31
C HIS A 220 8.01 -7.14 -1.31
N ASP A 221 7.05 -6.23 -1.08
CA ASP A 221 6.80 -5.09 -1.98
C ASP A 221 7.97 -4.11 -2.02
N ARG A 222 8.70 -3.96 -0.91
CA ARG A 222 9.86 -3.07 -0.82
C ARG A 222 11.12 -3.65 -1.43
N LEU A 223 11.25 -4.98 -1.49
CA LEU A 223 12.43 -5.64 -2.04
C LEU A 223 12.70 -5.22 -3.50
N THR A 224 11.67 -5.22 -4.33
CA THR A 224 11.81 -4.93 -5.76
C THR A 224 12.44 -3.55 -6.05
N PRO A 225 11.96 -2.42 -5.49
CA PRO A 225 12.56 -1.11 -5.77
C PRO A 225 14.01 -1.01 -5.26
N PHE A 226 14.36 -1.66 -4.14
CA PHE A 226 15.74 -1.69 -3.67
C PHE A 226 16.66 -2.48 -4.62
N LEU A 227 16.20 -3.59 -5.16
CA LEU A 227 16.97 -4.34 -6.17
C LEU A 227 17.06 -3.59 -7.50
N LEU A 228 15.99 -2.88 -7.90
CA LEU A 228 16.03 -2.05 -9.10
C LEU A 228 16.96 -0.85 -8.97
N ALA A 229 17.19 -0.34 -7.77
CA ALA A 229 18.16 0.74 -7.55
C ALA A 229 19.57 0.37 -8.00
N SER A 230 19.94 -0.90 -7.86
CA SER A 230 21.23 -1.42 -8.32
C SER A 230 21.18 -2.00 -9.74
N ALA A 231 20.13 -2.78 -10.07
CA ALA A 231 20.05 -3.52 -11.33
C ALA A 231 19.56 -2.67 -12.53
N ALA A 232 18.72 -1.64 -12.27
CA ALA A 232 18.14 -0.79 -13.33
C ALA A 232 17.78 0.62 -12.80
N PRO A 233 18.75 1.43 -12.39
CA PRO A 233 18.50 2.75 -11.80
C PRO A 233 17.70 3.67 -12.72
N ALA A 234 17.83 3.56 -14.04
CA ALA A 234 17.08 4.36 -15.01
C ALA A 234 15.57 4.00 -15.05
N PHE A 235 15.18 2.79 -14.64
CA PHE A 235 13.78 2.38 -14.55
C PHE A 235 13.17 2.65 -13.17
N LEU A 236 13.97 2.73 -12.13
CA LEU A 236 13.54 2.91 -10.74
C LEU A 236 12.51 4.06 -10.56
N PRO A 237 12.72 5.27 -11.11
CA PRO A 237 11.76 6.38 -10.95
C PRO A 237 10.36 6.03 -11.48
N ARG A 238 10.30 5.37 -12.64
CA ARG A 238 9.04 4.94 -13.26
C ARG A 238 8.37 3.88 -12.43
N TYR A 239 9.14 2.91 -11.94
CA TYR A 239 8.66 1.86 -11.04
C TYR A 239 8.06 2.44 -9.75
N LEU A 240 8.76 3.38 -9.11
CA LEU A 240 8.28 4.04 -7.89
C LEU A 240 6.96 4.78 -8.14
N PHE A 241 6.88 5.56 -9.22
CA PHE A 241 5.67 6.30 -9.55
C PHE A 241 4.47 5.37 -9.82
N LEU A 242 4.68 4.30 -10.61
CA LEU A 242 3.67 3.26 -10.82
C LEU A 242 3.28 2.56 -9.51
N GLY A 243 4.26 2.30 -8.64
CA GLY A 243 4.03 1.73 -7.31
C GLY A 243 3.12 2.59 -6.44
N TYR A 244 3.29 3.91 -6.44
CA TYR A 244 2.39 4.83 -5.74
C TYR A 244 0.98 4.86 -6.35
N LEU A 245 0.87 4.80 -7.67
CA LEU A 245 -0.43 4.72 -8.35
C LEU A 245 -1.18 3.43 -7.98
N ILE A 246 -0.51 2.28 -8.06
CA ILE A 246 -1.06 0.97 -7.68
C ILE A 246 -1.37 0.94 -6.17
N GLY A 247 -0.47 1.47 -5.34
CA GLY A 247 -0.64 1.57 -3.89
C GLY A 247 -1.85 2.42 -3.49
N GLY A 248 -2.07 3.54 -4.17
CA GLY A 248 -3.25 4.38 -4.00
C GLY A 248 -4.55 3.63 -4.32
N ALA A 249 -4.60 2.94 -5.46
CA ALA A 249 -5.73 2.10 -5.84
C ALA A 249 -5.94 0.98 -4.81
N SER A 250 -4.87 0.27 -4.41
CA SER A 250 -4.92 -0.80 -3.40
C SER A 250 -5.48 -0.32 -2.07
N GLY A 251 -5.11 0.87 -1.63
CA GLY A 251 -5.60 1.45 -0.39
C GLY A 251 -7.10 1.69 -0.41
N VAL A 252 -7.64 2.21 -1.52
CA VAL A 252 -9.10 2.37 -1.70
C VAL A 252 -9.78 1.00 -1.67
N PHE A 253 -9.26 0.01 -2.41
CA PHE A 253 -9.83 -1.35 -2.41
C PHE A 253 -9.75 -2.02 -1.04
N ASN A 254 -8.73 -1.78 -0.25
CA ASN A 254 -8.61 -2.33 1.11
C ASN A 254 -9.71 -1.84 2.06
N GLN A 255 -10.28 -0.65 1.83
CA GLN A 255 -11.47 -0.22 2.58
C GLN A 255 -12.69 -1.08 2.22
N PHE A 256 -12.86 -1.48 0.96
CA PHE A 256 -13.89 -2.42 0.55
C PHE A 256 -13.64 -3.83 1.12
N ASN A 257 -12.40 -4.28 1.15
CA ASN A 257 -12.04 -5.59 1.72
C ASN A 257 -12.42 -5.73 3.20
N ARG A 258 -12.37 -4.64 3.98
CA ARG A 258 -12.84 -4.64 5.38
C ARG A 258 -14.33 -4.89 5.51
N LEU A 259 -15.14 -4.44 4.55
CA LEU A 259 -16.57 -4.77 4.51
C LEU A 259 -16.80 -6.24 4.16
N LEU A 260 -16.03 -6.76 3.22
CA LEU A 260 -16.11 -8.16 2.80
C LEU A 260 -15.77 -9.12 3.95
N LEU A 261 -14.85 -8.74 4.84
CA LEU A 261 -14.54 -9.54 6.03
C LEU A 261 -15.77 -9.79 6.90
N ALA A 262 -16.63 -8.78 7.06
CA ALA A 262 -17.85 -8.89 7.85
C ALA A 262 -18.91 -9.81 7.20
N GLU A 263 -18.90 -9.93 5.87
CA GLU A 263 -19.90 -10.68 5.11
C GLU A 263 -19.40 -12.04 4.59
N ALA A 264 -18.10 -12.31 4.73
CA ALA A 264 -17.49 -13.55 4.22
C ALA A 264 -18.12 -14.84 4.80
N HIS A 265 -18.68 -14.76 6.00
CA HIS A 265 -19.42 -15.86 6.66
C HIS A 265 -20.72 -16.23 5.93
N ASN A 266 -21.34 -15.26 5.23
CA ASN A 266 -22.62 -15.40 4.58
C ASN A 266 -22.52 -15.79 3.10
N ASP A 267 -21.31 -16.04 2.57
CA ASP A 267 -21.09 -16.46 1.17
C ASP A 267 -20.64 -17.94 1.07
N PRO A 268 -21.54 -18.91 1.31
CA PRO A 268 -21.19 -20.34 1.38
C PRO A 268 -20.59 -20.88 0.08
N GLY A 269 -20.93 -20.28 -1.06
CA GLY A 269 -20.43 -20.68 -2.38
C GLY A 269 -19.28 -19.81 -2.91
N ALA A 270 -18.80 -18.86 -2.11
CA ALA A 270 -17.84 -17.85 -2.53
C ALA A 270 -18.22 -17.14 -3.86
N ARG A 271 -19.52 -16.98 -4.11
CA ARG A 271 -20.04 -16.38 -5.34
C ARG A 271 -19.69 -14.91 -5.43
N TRP A 272 -19.79 -14.22 -4.30
CA TRP A 272 -19.44 -12.82 -4.11
C TRP A 272 -17.96 -12.58 -4.35
N THR A 273 -17.13 -13.36 -3.67
CA THR A 273 -15.68 -13.30 -3.79
C THR A 273 -15.25 -13.49 -5.25
N ARG A 274 -15.84 -14.48 -5.94
CA ARG A 274 -15.57 -14.76 -7.34
C ARG A 274 -15.90 -13.57 -8.25
N SER A 275 -17.05 -12.94 -8.03
CA SER A 275 -17.50 -11.81 -8.83
C SER A 275 -16.68 -10.57 -8.56
N LEU A 276 -16.32 -10.32 -7.29
CA LEU A 276 -15.47 -9.19 -6.91
C LEU A 276 -14.04 -9.34 -7.44
N VAL A 277 -13.45 -10.53 -7.36
CA VAL A 277 -12.14 -10.80 -7.95
C VAL A 277 -12.18 -10.53 -9.46
N SER A 278 -13.22 -10.99 -10.14
CA SER A 278 -13.39 -10.74 -11.58
C SER A 278 -13.55 -9.25 -11.89
N LEU A 279 -14.32 -8.52 -11.08
CA LEU A 279 -14.53 -7.08 -11.25
C LEU A 279 -13.23 -6.30 -11.02
N VAL A 280 -12.50 -6.61 -9.93
CA VAL A 280 -11.22 -5.98 -9.60
C VAL A 280 -10.19 -6.21 -10.70
N LEU A 281 -10.07 -7.45 -11.20
CA LEU A 281 -9.19 -7.79 -12.33
C LEU A 281 -9.58 -7.02 -13.58
N ALA A 282 -10.87 -6.95 -13.93
CA ALA A 282 -11.35 -6.25 -15.11
C ALA A 282 -11.08 -4.74 -15.01
N LEU A 283 -11.38 -4.10 -13.85
CA LEU A 283 -11.11 -2.68 -13.64
C LEU A 283 -9.60 -2.37 -13.68
N SER A 284 -8.79 -3.24 -13.08
CA SER A 284 -7.33 -3.10 -13.11
C SER A 284 -6.78 -3.23 -14.53
N ALA A 285 -7.35 -4.15 -15.33
CA ALA A 285 -7.01 -4.31 -16.73
C ALA A 285 -7.34 -3.07 -17.55
N LEU A 286 -8.55 -2.52 -17.36
CA LEU A 286 -8.96 -1.28 -18.03
C LEU A 286 -8.03 -0.12 -17.67
N GLY A 287 -7.66 0.01 -16.39
CA GLY A 287 -6.68 0.99 -15.96
C GLY A 287 -5.30 0.80 -16.58
N ALA A 288 -4.81 -0.44 -16.65
CA ALA A 288 -3.55 -0.77 -17.30
C ALA A 288 -3.59 -0.48 -18.82
N GLN A 289 -4.68 -0.86 -19.48
CA GLN A 289 -4.89 -0.55 -20.90
C GLN A 289 -4.99 0.95 -21.18
N ALA A 290 -5.66 1.70 -20.31
CA ALA A 290 -5.72 3.16 -20.45
C ALA A 290 -4.33 3.79 -20.33
N VAL A 291 -3.48 3.31 -19.41
CA VAL A 291 -2.09 3.77 -19.27
C VAL A 291 -1.27 3.44 -20.53
N LEU A 292 -1.40 2.21 -21.04
CA LEU A 292 -0.70 1.78 -22.27
C LEU A 292 -1.16 2.57 -23.49
N ALA A 293 -2.47 2.72 -23.69
CA ALA A 293 -3.03 3.50 -24.80
C ALA A 293 -2.60 4.97 -24.73
N ALA A 294 -2.57 5.56 -23.54
CA ALA A 294 -2.07 6.91 -23.35
C ALA A 294 -0.57 7.03 -23.68
N ALA A 295 0.23 6.04 -23.28
CA ALA A 295 1.66 6.00 -23.61
C ALA A 295 1.90 5.82 -25.12
N GLU A 296 1.07 5.02 -25.81
CA GLU A 296 1.15 4.84 -27.27
C GLU A 296 0.69 6.10 -28.02
N ALA A 297 -0.42 6.73 -27.60
CA ALA A 297 -0.99 7.87 -28.29
C ALA A 297 -0.20 9.17 -28.09
N TRP A 298 0.35 9.38 -26.92
CA TRP A 298 0.98 10.64 -26.52
C TRP A 298 2.44 10.48 -26.08
N GLY A 299 2.93 9.24 -26.00
CA GLY A 299 4.29 8.96 -25.58
C GLY A 299 5.29 9.14 -26.72
N THR A 300 6.47 9.64 -26.38
CA THR A 300 7.64 9.64 -27.29
C THR A 300 8.15 8.23 -27.52
N ALA A 301 8.92 8.00 -28.60
CA ALA A 301 9.56 6.70 -28.88
C ALA A 301 10.40 6.19 -27.67
N ALA A 302 11.08 7.12 -26.96
CA ALA A 302 11.82 6.79 -25.76
C ALA A 302 10.92 6.32 -24.59
N GLN A 303 9.69 6.85 -24.48
CA GLN A 303 8.72 6.40 -23.47
C GLN A 303 8.11 5.04 -23.86
N GLN A 304 7.83 4.82 -25.13
CA GLN A 304 7.32 3.55 -25.62
C GLN A 304 8.31 2.40 -25.43
N ALA A 305 9.61 2.66 -25.52
CA ALA A 305 10.67 1.66 -25.24
C ALA A 305 10.60 1.07 -23.82
N TRP A 306 9.94 1.74 -22.87
CA TRP A 306 9.74 1.25 -21.51
C TRP A 306 8.49 0.39 -21.32
N LEU A 307 7.61 0.29 -22.30
CA LEU A 307 6.39 -0.50 -22.18
C LEU A 307 6.62 -1.96 -21.77
N PRO A 308 7.61 -2.71 -22.32
CA PRO A 308 7.91 -4.07 -21.88
C PRO A 308 8.24 -4.21 -20.39
N TRP A 309 8.75 -3.13 -19.79
CA TRP A 309 9.08 -3.07 -18.37
C TRP A 309 7.87 -2.70 -17.49
N VAL A 310 7.02 -1.83 -18.01
CA VAL A 310 5.82 -1.36 -17.33
C VAL A 310 4.77 -2.47 -17.23
N MET A 311 4.67 -3.33 -18.26
CA MET A 311 3.66 -4.38 -18.31
C MET A 311 3.69 -5.36 -17.12
N PRO A 312 4.81 -5.98 -16.73
CA PRO A 312 4.83 -6.87 -15.58
C PRO A 312 4.51 -6.15 -14.26
N VAL A 313 4.80 -4.84 -14.15
CA VAL A 313 4.45 -4.03 -12.97
C VAL A 313 2.95 -3.84 -12.88
N LEU A 314 2.29 -3.44 -13.97
CA LEU A 314 0.83 -3.27 -14.03
C LEU A 314 0.09 -4.58 -13.80
N ALA A 315 0.55 -5.68 -14.43
CA ALA A 315 -0.02 -7.01 -14.24
C ALA A 315 0.12 -7.48 -12.77
N THR A 316 1.28 -7.27 -12.15
CA THR A 316 1.49 -7.54 -10.73
C THR A 316 0.52 -6.75 -9.86
N GLY A 317 0.35 -5.45 -10.14
CA GLY A 317 -0.60 -4.60 -9.43
C GLY A 317 -2.04 -5.12 -9.52
N ALA A 318 -2.49 -5.51 -10.71
CA ALA A 318 -3.82 -6.08 -10.93
C ALA A 318 -4.05 -7.36 -10.10
N ILE A 319 -3.06 -8.25 -10.07
CA ILE A 319 -3.14 -9.51 -9.31
C ILE A 319 -3.11 -9.23 -7.80
N VAL A 320 -2.28 -8.32 -7.33
CA VAL A 320 -2.21 -7.90 -5.92
C VAL A 320 -3.55 -7.33 -5.45
N LEU A 321 -4.19 -6.49 -6.25
CA LEU A 321 -5.53 -5.95 -5.94
C LEU A 321 -6.56 -7.07 -5.77
N SER A 322 -6.57 -8.04 -6.68
CA SER A 322 -7.47 -9.21 -6.58
C SER A 322 -7.11 -10.12 -5.40
N GLY A 323 -5.83 -10.25 -5.09
CA GLY A 323 -5.31 -10.99 -3.94
C GLY A 323 -5.82 -10.46 -2.60
N GLY A 324 -6.03 -9.14 -2.49
CA GLY A 324 -6.64 -8.52 -1.32
C GLY A 324 -8.05 -9.06 -1.01
N VAL A 325 -8.88 -9.25 -2.06
CA VAL A 325 -10.24 -9.83 -1.92
C VAL A 325 -10.16 -11.29 -1.47
N LEU A 326 -9.24 -12.07 -2.04
CA LEU A 326 -9.04 -13.48 -1.67
C LEU A 326 -8.54 -13.61 -0.23
N SER A 327 -7.62 -12.75 0.17
CA SER A 327 -7.10 -12.70 1.54
C SER A 327 -8.19 -12.36 2.54
N ALA A 328 -9.05 -11.38 2.24
CA ALA A 328 -10.18 -11.03 3.07
C ALA A 328 -11.14 -12.23 3.25
N GLN A 329 -11.44 -12.97 2.19
CA GLN A 329 -12.27 -14.17 2.23
C GLN A 329 -11.65 -15.29 3.09
N LEU A 330 -10.32 -15.52 2.97
CA LEU A 330 -9.64 -16.57 3.74
C LEU A 330 -9.57 -16.19 5.23
N ILE A 331 -9.32 -14.93 5.56
CA ILE A 331 -9.32 -14.42 6.93
C ILE A 331 -10.73 -14.54 7.52
N GLY A 332 -11.78 -14.12 6.79
CA GLY A 332 -13.17 -14.25 7.23
C GLY A 332 -13.62 -15.70 7.46
N ARG A 333 -12.95 -16.68 6.86
CA ARG A 333 -13.17 -18.13 7.07
C ARG A 333 -12.20 -18.78 8.06
N HIS A 334 -11.47 -18.01 8.84
CA HIS A 334 -10.47 -18.50 9.82
C HIS A 334 -9.38 -19.41 9.20
N ARG A 335 -8.95 -19.09 7.95
CA ARG A 335 -7.88 -19.80 7.24
C ARG A 335 -6.58 -18.99 7.14
N GLU A 336 -6.33 -18.11 8.12
CA GLU A 336 -5.16 -17.21 8.14
C GLU A 336 -3.83 -17.98 8.12
N SER A 337 -3.76 -19.10 8.84
CA SER A 337 -2.53 -19.91 8.89
C SER A 337 -2.20 -20.56 7.54
N ALA A 338 -3.21 -20.94 6.76
CA ALA A 338 -3.00 -21.47 5.41
C ALA A 338 -2.58 -20.34 4.45
N LEU A 339 -3.22 -19.17 4.54
CA LEU A 339 -2.85 -17.98 3.77
C LEU A 339 -1.42 -17.57 4.10
N LEU A 340 -1.04 -17.50 5.38
CA LEU A 340 0.32 -17.12 5.80
C LEU A 340 1.36 -18.06 5.21
N ARG A 341 1.13 -19.37 5.22
CA ARG A 341 2.05 -20.34 4.60
C ARG A 341 2.23 -20.08 3.10
N VAL A 342 1.14 -19.88 2.37
CA VAL A 342 1.19 -19.57 0.93
C VAL A 342 1.97 -18.26 0.67
N LEU A 343 1.71 -17.22 1.46
CA LEU A 343 2.42 -15.94 1.33
C LEU A 343 3.90 -16.07 1.65
N VAL A 344 4.26 -16.72 2.76
CA VAL A 344 5.66 -16.90 3.15
C VAL A 344 6.41 -17.71 2.10
N CYS A 345 5.88 -18.83 1.66
CA CYS A 345 6.51 -19.65 0.61
C CYS A 345 6.64 -18.86 -0.71
N GLY A 346 5.55 -18.20 -1.16
CA GLY A 346 5.54 -17.45 -2.41
C GLY A 346 6.47 -16.23 -2.37
N PHE A 347 6.48 -15.48 -1.28
CA PHE A 347 7.35 -14.32 -1.11
C PHE A 347 8.82 -14.71 -0.97
N SER A 348 9.13 -15.82 -0.27
CA SER A 348 10.49 -16.33 -0.18
C SER A 348 11.00 -16.78 -1.56
N CYS A 349 10.19 -17.52 -2.31
CA CYS A 349 10.52 -17.92 -3.68
C CYS A 349 10.73 -16.69 -4.57
N SER A 350 9.83 -15.72 -4.49
CA SER A 350 9.94 -14.45 -5.23
C SER A 350 11.21 -13.68 -4.87
N ALA A 351 11.54 -13.59 -3.58
CA ALA A 351 12.74 -12.92 -3.11
C ALA A 351 14.02 -13.57 -3.65
N LEU A 352 14.11 -14.90 -3.57
CA LEU A 352 15.27 -15.64 -4.09
C LEU A 352 15.46 -15.45 -5.60
N LEU A 353 14.36 -15.53 -6.38
CA LEU A 353 14.42 -15.33 -7.82
C LEU A 353 14.76 -13.88 -8.20
N GLN A 354 14.22 -12.90 -7.47
CA GLN A 354 14.55 -11.49 -7.68
C GLN A 354 16.02 -11.19 -7.32
N LEU A 355 16.54 -11.75 -6.21
CA LEU A 355 17.95 -11.61 -5.82
C LEU A 355 18.86 -12.24 -6.87
N ALA A 356 18.54 -13.42 -7.37
CA ALA A 356 19.31 -14.06 -8.44
C ALA A 356 19.28 -13.21 -9.72
N ALA A 357 18.11 -12.71 -10.14
CA ALA A 357 18.01 -11.85 -11.31
C ALA A 357 18.78 -10.52 -11.14
N ALA A 358 18.77 -9.94 -9.95
CA ALA A 358 19.54 -8.74 -9.63
C ALA A 358 21.06 -9.01 -9.66
N ALA A 359 21.53 -10.15 -9.13
CA ALA A 359 22.93 -10.56 -9.17
C ALA A 359 23.45 -10.77 -10.61
N TRP A 360 22.57 -11.18 -11.53
CA TRP A 360 22.88 -11.29 -12.96
C TRP A 360 22.65 -9.99 -13.74
N HIS A 361 22.38 -8.88 -13.06
CA HIS A 361 22.04 -7.60 -13.69
C HIS A 361 20.92 -7.73 -14.74
N ALA A 362 19.93 -8.58 -14.47
CA ALA A 362 18.82 -8.90 -15.37
C ALA A 362 17.50 -8.32 -14.84
N PRO A 363 17.24 -7.02 -15.02
CA PRO A 363 16.12 -6.34 -14.39
C PRO A 363 14.76 -6.76 -14.94
N LEU A 364 14.66 -7.14 -16.22
CA LEU A 364 13.41 -7.63 -16.78
C LEU A 364 13.02 -9.00 -16.19
N PRO A 365 13.90 -10.02 -16.13
CA PRO A 365 13.67 -11.23 -15.36
C PRO A 365 13.29 -10.99 -13.90
N LEU A 366 13.86 -9.96 -13.24
CA LEU A 366 13.48 -9.57 -11.88
C LEU A 366 12.00 -9.22 -11.78
N LEU A 367 11.47 -8.40 -12.69
CA LEU A 367 10.06 -8.01 -12.72
C LEU A 367 9.14 -9.20 -13.05
N TRP A 368 9.53 -10.04 -14.00
CA TRP A 368 8.78 -11.23 -14.39
C TRP A 368 8.77 -12.30 -13.31
N SER A 369 9.89 -12.52 -12.60
CA SER A 369 9.92 -13.45 -11.46
C SER A 369 8.96 -13.04 -10.36
N ARG A 370 8.89 -11.74 -10.05
CA ARG A 370 7.88 -11.20 -9.13
C ARG A 370 6.46 -11.48 -9.60
N LEU A 371 6.15 -11.17 -10.87
CA LEU A 371 4.82 -11.41 -11.44
C LEU A 371 4.42 -12.88 -11.35
N LEU A 372 5.30 -13.79 -11.75
CA LEU A 372 5.01 -15.23 -11.73
C LEU A 372 4.77 -15.78 -10.31
N CYS A 373 5.56 -15.32 -9.33
CA CYS A 373 5.35 -15.72 -7.94
C CYS A 373 4.04 -15.16 -7.37
N ILE A 374 3.71 -13.90 -7.64
CA ILE A 374 2.43 -13.30 -7.22
C ILE A 374 1.24 -13.99 -7.89
N LEU A 375 1.37 -14.37 -9.15
CA LEU A 375 0.36 -15.20 -9.84
C LEU A 375 0.21 -16.56 -9.17
N GLY A 376 1.31 -17.24 -8.81
CA GLY A 376 1.29 -18.49 -8.06
C GLY A 376 0.57 -18.36 -6.71
N ILE A 377 0.85 -17.29 -5.96
CA ILE A 377 0.16 -16.97 -4.70
C ILE A 377 -1.34 -16.77 -4.94
N ALA A 378 -1.72 -16.04 -5.99
CA ALA A 378 -3.13 -15.80 -6.30
C ALA A 378 -3.86 -17.10 -6.67
N VAL A 379 -3.24 -17.97 -7.48
CA VAL A 379 -3.79 -19.28 -7.84
C VAL A 379 -3.94 -20.18 -6.59
N ALA A 380 -2.92 -20.26 -5.74
CA ALA A 380 -3.00 -21.01 -4.49
C ALA A 380 -4.11 -20.48 -3.56
N SER A 381 -4.24 -19.15 -3.46
CA SER A 381 -5.30 -18.50 -2.68
C SER A 381 -6.70 -18.80 -3.23
N LEU A 382 -6.86 -18.82 -4.57
CA LEU A 382 -8.11 -19.23 -5.23
C LEU A 382 -8.47 -20.67 -4.89
N GLN A 383 -7.50 -21.59 -4.92
CA GLN A 383 -7.70 -23.00 -4.54
C GLN A 383 -8.10 -23.14 -3.07
N LEU A 384 -7.43 -22.40 -2.16
CA LEU A 384 -7.78 -22.38 -0.74
C LEU A 384 -9.20 -21.84 -0.50
N CYS A 385 -9.66 -20.88 -1.30
CA CYS A 385 -11.04 -20.41 -1.26
C CYS A 385 -12.06 -21.43 -1.81
N GLY A 386 -11.60 -22.56 -2.38
CA GLY A 386 -12.45 -23.53 -3.06
C GLY A 386 -12.98 -23.03 -4.41
N LEU A 387 -12.36 -21.96 -4.95
CA LEU A 387 -12.66 -21.42 -6.26
C LEU A 387 -11.87 -22.23 -7.30
N ARG A 388 -12.53 -23.21 -7.91
CA ARG A 388 -11.90 -24.00 -8.98
C ARG A 388 -11.80 -23.14 -10.24
N LEU A 389 -10.59 -23.02 -10.79
CA LEU A 389 -10.34 -22.50 -12.13
C LEU A 389 -10.80 -23.58 -13.13
N ARG A 390 -12.09 -23.57 -13.49
CA ARG A 390 -12.61 -24.44 -14.56
C ARG A 390 -12.66 -23.63 -15.85
N PRO A 391 -12.38 -24.23 -17.02
CA PRO A 391 -12.72 -23.66 -18.31
C PRO A 391 -14.20 -23.30 -18.31
N GLY A 392 -14.55 -22.07 -18.59
CA GLY A 392 -15.93 -21.57 -18.47
C GLY A 392 -16.27 -20.86 -17.17
N GLY A 393 -15.42 -20.89 -16.16
CA GLY A 393 -15.56 -20.01 -14.97
C GLY A 393 -15.22 -18.58 -15.36
N HIS A 394 -16.14 -17.64 -15.13
CA HIS A 394 -15.96 -16.22 -15.52
C HIS A 394 -14.63 -15.62 -15.05
N ALA A 395 -14.15 -15.99 -13.85
CA ALA A 395 -12.89 -15.47 -13.30
C ALA A 395 -11.65 -15.98 -14.06
N ALA A 396 -11.61 -17.25 -14.48
CA ALA A 396 -10.47 -17.82 -15.17
C ALA A 396 -10.35 -17.33 -16.61
N LEU A 397 -11.48 -17.24 -17.30
CA LEU A 397 -11.52 -16.70 -18.68
C LEU A 397 -11.05 -15.24 -18.69
N TRP A 398 -11.52 -14.44 -17.73
CA TRP A 398 -11.13 -13.03 -17.65
C TRP A 398 -9.69 -12.84 -17.22
N SER A 399 -9.17 -13.69 -16.32
CA SER A 399 -7.74 -13.67 -15.94
C SER A 399 -6.85 -14.04 -17.13
N LEU A 400 -7.26 -15.01 -17.93
CA LEU A 400 -6.54 -15.41 -19.16
C LEU A 400 -6.61 -14.34 -20.23
N LEU A 401 -7.78 -13.76 -20.48
CA LEU A 401 -7.94 -12.66 -21.44
C LEU A 401 -7.16 -11.43 -21.03
N LEU A 402 -7.14 -11.13 -19.72
CA LEU A 402 -6.34 -10.05 -19.14
C LEU A 402 -4.84 -10.30 -19.34
N ALA A 403 -4.37 -11.51 -19.01
CA ALA A 403 -2.97 -11.87 -19.18
C ALA A 403 -2.57 -11.87 -20.66
N ALA A 404 -3.42 -12.39 -21.54
CA ALA A 404 -3.21 -12.37 -22.97
C ALA A 404 -3.21 -10.93 -23.53
N ALA A 405 -4.10 -10.08 -23.05
CA ALA A 405 -4.20 -8.68 -23.45
C ALA A 405 -2.96 -7.86 -23.04
N LEU A 406 -2.51 -8.05 -21.80
CA LEU A 406 -1.29 -7.42 -21.30
C LEU A 406 -0.04 -7.97 -21.98
N TRP A 407 -0.04 -9.26 -22.33
CA TRP A 407 1.08 -9.93 -22.99
C TRP A 407 1.23 -9.52 -24.46
N LEU A 408 0.12 -9.46 -25.20
CA LEU A 408 0.18 -9.17 -26.65
C LEU A 408 0.45 -7.69 -26.95
N GLY A 409 0.48 -6.83 -25.92
CA GLY A 409 0.61 -5.40 -26.14
C GLY A 409 -0.48 -4.86 -27.09
N ALA A 410 -1.55 -5.64 -27.29
CA ALA A 410 -2.70 -5.25 -28.06
C ALA A 410 -3.41 -4.13 -27.32
N GLY A 411 -2.72 -3.03 -27.17
CA GLY A 411 -3.27 -1.75 -26.81
C GLY A 411 -4.30 -1.42 -27.86
N GLY A 412 -5.47 -1.21 -27.47
CA GLY A 412 -6.47 -0.76 -28.39
C GLY A 412 -7.81 -0.61 -27.67
N TRP A 413 -8.52 0.40 -28.04
CA TRP A 413 -9.88 0.68 -27.60
C TRP A 413 -10.81 -0.53 -27.75
N VAL A 414 -10.54 -1.43 -28.72
CA VAL A 414 -11.27 -2.67 -28.96
C VAL A 414 -11.18 -3.60 -27.73
N LEU A 415 -9.99 -3.74 -27.15
CA LEU A 415 -9.80 -4.59 -25.99
C LEU A 415 -10.38 -3.97 -24.72
N ALA A 416 -10.25 -2.66 -24.56
CA ALA A 416 -10.92 -1.92 -23.50
C ALA A 416 -12.45 -2.07 -23.60
N ALA A 417 -13.02 -2.00 -24.81
CA ALA A 417 -14.44 -2.22 -25.07
C ALA A 417 -14.88 -3.66 -24.76
N VAL A 418 -14.09 -4.66 -25.17
CA VAL A 418 -14.36 -6.08 -24.84
C VAL A 418 -14.33 -6.34 -23.34
N LEU A 419 -13.44 -5.66 -22.60
CA LEU A 419 -13.36 -5.77 -21.15
C LEU A 419 -14.46 -4.97 -20.43
N LEU A 420 -15.03 -3.92 -21.05
CA LEU A 420 -16.18 -3.18 -20.50
C LEU A 420 -17.43 -4.05 -20.35
N VAL A 421 -17.68 -4.94 -21.31
CA VAL A 421 -18.86 -5.82 -21.30
C VAL A 421 -18.95 -6.67 -20.03
N PRO A 422 -17.91 -7.40 -19.61
CA PRO A 422 -17.97 -8.18 -18.36
C PRO A 422 -17.97 -7.31 -17.10
N VAL A 423 -17.36 -6.12 -17.13
CA VAL A 423 -17.45 -5.17 -16.01
C VAL A 423 -18.87 -4.69 -15.84
N ALA A 424 -19.51 -4.27 -16.93
CA ALA A 424 -20.90 -3.85 -16.94
C ALA A 424 -21.85 -4.99 -16.52
N TRP A 425 -21.63 -6.20 -17.05
CA TRP A 425 -22.38 -7.40 -16.67
C TRP A 425 -22.19 -7.74 -15.19
N SER A 426 -20.97 -7.72 -14.67
CA SER A 426 -20.69 -7.99 -13.26
C SER A 426 -21.29 -6.93 -12.36
N ALA A 427 -21.19 -5.65 -12.70
CA ALA A 427 -21.80 -4.55 -11.98
C ALA A 427 -23.35 -4.65 -11.99
N TRP A 428 -23.94 -4.96 -13.15
CA TRP A 428 -25.38 -5.15 -13.28
C TRP A 428 -25.89 -6.35 -12.48
N ARG A 429 -25.22 -7.49 -12.56
CA ARG A 429 -25.58 -8.70 -11.83
C ARG A 429 -25.47 -8.53 -10.31
N HIS A 430 -24.57 -7.67 -9.86
CA HIS A 430 -24.33 -7.39 -8.44
C HIS A 430 -24.80 -6.00 -7.99
N ARG A 431 -25.68 -5.36 -8.78
CA ARG A 431 -26.25 -4.05 -8.43
C ARG A 431 -26.93 -4.02 -7.06
N SER A 432 -27.47 -5.15 -6.59
CA SER A 432 -28.04 -5.29 -5.24
C SER A 432 -27.01 -5.10 -4.12
N LEU A 433 -25.72 -5.23 -4.43
CA LEU A 433 -24.62 -4.93 -3.53
C LEU A 433 -24.40 -3.42 -3.37
N LEU A 434 -24.55 -2.69 -4.48
CA LEU A 434 -24.44 -1.24 -4.52
C LEU A 434 -25.75 -0.58 -4.03
N TYR A 435 -26.89 -1.21 -4.33
CA TYR A 435 -28.23 -0.78 -3.93
C TYR A 435 -28.97 -1.95 -3.27
N PRO A 436 -28.67 -2.27 -1.99
CA PRO A 436 -29.50 -3.25 -1.29
C PRO A 436 -30.91 -2.70 -1.23
N ALA A 437 -31.86 -3.54 -1.62
CA ALA A 437 -33.27 -3.26 -1.45
C ALA A 437 -33.52 -2.75 -0.02
N GLN A 438 -34.24 -1.65 0.11
CA GLN A 438 -34.76 -1.25 1.39
C GLN A 438 -35.64 -2.43 1.85
N GLU A 439 -35.09 -3.24 2.77
CA GLU A 439 -35.96 -4.12 3.53
C GLU A 439 -36.95 -3.21 4.25
N THR A 440 -38.17 -3.17 3.73
CA THR A 440 -39.32 -2.71 4.47
C THR A 440 -39.38 -3.59 5.71
N ARG A 441 -38.88 -3.07 6.83
CA ARG A 441 -39.12 -3.67 8.14
C ARG A 441 -40.65 -3.66 8.34
N PRO A 442 -41.25 -4.81 8.69
CA PRO A 442 -42.64 -4.85 9.15
C PRO A 442 -42.81 -4.09 10.45
#